data_865b844bab922b49f389b23aaedec759
#
_entry.id   865b844bab922b49f389b23aaedec759
#
_cell.length_a   1.000
_cell.length_b   1.000
_cell.length_c   1.000
_cell.angle_alpha   90.00
_cell.angle_beta   90.00
_cell.angle_gamma   90.00
#
_symmetry.space_group_name_H-M   'P 1'
#
loop_
_entity.id
_entity.type
_entity.pdbx_description
1 polymer ?
#
loop_
_entity_poly.entity_id
_entity_poly.type
_entity_poly.pdbx_seq_one_letter_code
_entity_poly.pdbx_strand_id
1 'polypeptide(L)'
;YRLALAIASNIEKTDNLALLTDSELFERLFWQKGRQNEELFKIAKNFALVYSFNIEDSGEENSELDFLSNFARVDSDTAIEAIEMLKSKDIVQQRGVWRAILPHALANHLAKELISTKLVNQLDKLTKSMPERLQRSFIKRLSYFHDLPKIKDLVTL
;
A
#
# COMPACT_ATOMS: atom_id res chain seq x y z
N TYR A 1 3.74 3.31 15.90
CA TYR A 1 3.75 4.21 17.06
C TYR A 1 3.03 5.54 16.76
N ARG A 2 3.50 6.30 15.76
CA ARG A 2 2.84 7.55 15.37
C ARG A 2 1.46 7.32 14.76
N LEU A 3 1.28 6.23 14.05
CA LEU A 3 -0.03 5.87 13.51
C LEU A 3 -1.01 5.56 14.63
N ALA A 4 -0.57 4.91 15.72
CA ALA A 4 -1.43 4.66 16.87
C ALA A 4 -1.92 5.96 17.49
N LEU A 5 -1.05 6.99 17.58
CA LEU A 5 -1.43 8.31 18.06
C LEU A 5 -2.37 9.02 17.08
N ALA A 6 -2.14 8.88 15.77
CA ALA A 6 -3.02 9.47 14.77
C ALA A 6 -4.41 8.82 14.79
N ILE A 7 -4.48 7.52 14.96
CA ILE A 7 -5.74 6.78 15.12
C ILE A 7 -6.43 7.24 16.41
N ALA A 8 -5.72 7.29 17.53
CA ALA A 8 -6.27 7.74 18.80
C ALA A 8 -6.80 9.18 18.70
N SER A 9 -6.08 10.07 18.04
CA SER A 9 -6.52 11.45 17.82
C SER A 9 -7.80 11.54 17.00
N ASN A 10 -7.95 10.72 15.98
CA ASN A 10 -9.17 10.64 15.17
C ASN A 10 -10.33 10.07 15.97
N ILE A 11 -10.04 9.17 16.87
CA ILE A 11 -11.00 8.49 17.72
C ILE A 11 -11.64 9.43 18.72
N GLU A 12 -10.87 10.34 19.31
CA GLU A 12 -11.40 11.36 20.23
C GLU A 12 -12.43 12.28 19.57
N LYS A 13 -12.40 12.35 18.23
CA LYS A 13 -13.35 13.15 17.46
C LYS A 13 -14.59 12.37 17.03
N THR A 14 -14.62 11.07 17.27
CA THR A 14 -15.74 10.21 16.89
C THR A 14 -16.27 9.51 18.12
N ASP A 15 -17.55 9.71 18.39
CA ASP A 15 -18.21 9.28 19.61
C ASP A 15 -18.29 7.76 19.80
N ASN A 16 -17.77 6.95 18.88
CA ASN A 16 -17.97 5.49 18.96
C ASN A 16 -16.92 4.68 18.21
N LEU A 17 -15.78 4.49 18.87
CA LEU A 17 -14.69 3.63 18.39
C LEU A 17 -15.09 2.19 18.16
N ALA A 18 -15.92 1.66 19.04
CA ALA A 18 -16.34 0.26 19.01
C ALA A 18 -17.17 -0.08 17.78
N LEU A 19 -17.72 0.90 17.08
CA LEU A 19 -18.54 0.72 15.90
C LEU A 19 -17.76 0.86 14.58
N LEU A 20 -16.48 1.25 14.65
CA LEU A 20 -15.66 1.42 13.44
C LEU A 20 -14.90 0.13 13.15
N THR A 21 -15.01 -0.35 11.93
CA THR A 21 -14.17 -1.43 11.43
C THR A 21 -12.75 -0.92 11.20
N ASP A 22 -11.76 -1.82 11.15
CA ASP A 22 -10.39 -1.44 10.82
C ASP A 22 -10.31 -0.69 9.50
N SER A 23 -11.12 -1.11 8.52
CA SER A 23 -11.21 -0.44 7.22
C SER A 23 -11.64 1.02 7.36
N GLU A 24 -12.68 1.27 8.15
CA GLU A 24 -13.20 2.63 8.38
C GLU A 24 -12.18 3.50 9.11
N LEU A 25 -11.47 2.95 10.10
CA LEU A 25 -10.41 3.67 10.80
C LEU A 25 -9.30 4.09 9.86
N PHE A 26 -8.84 3.17 9.02
CA PHE A 26 -7.77 3.44 8.07
C PHE A 26 -8.20 4.44 7.00
N GLU A 27 -9.43 4.33 6.50
CA GLU A 27 -9.97 5.31 5.56
C GLU A 27 -9.98 6.72 6.15
N ARG A 28 -10.36 6.87 7.42
CA ARG A 28 -10.40 8.16 8.09
C ARG A 28 -9.02 8.83 8.18
N LEU A 29 -7.96 8.05 8.26
CA LEU A 29 -6.60 8.61 8.23
C LEU A 29 -6.28 9.33 6.93
N PHE A 30 -6.84 8.84 5.81
CA PHE A 30 -6.65 9.45 4.51
C PHE A 30 -7.62 10.61 4.24
N TRP A 31 -8.76 10.63 4.95
CA TRP A 31 -9.82 11.62 4.77
C TRP A 31 -9.83 12.68 5.87
N GLN A 32 -8.75 12.86 6.58
CA GLN A 32 -8.67 13.85 7.65
C GLN A 32 -9.10 15.24 7.18
N LYS A 33 -9.77 15.98 8.06
CA LYS A 33 -10.29 17.34 7.82
C LYS A 33 -11.38 17.42 6.76
N GLY A 34 -12.13 16.32 6.57
CA GLY A 34 -13.26 16.31 5.66
C GLY A 34 -12.88 16.39 4.17
N ARG A 35 -11.61 16.20 3.85
CA ARG A 35 -11.14 16.16 2.47
C ARG A 35 -10.83 14.74 2.06
N GLN A 36 -11.50 14.30 1.03
CA GLN A 36 -11.17 13.03 0.39
C GLN A 36 -10.01 13.27 -0.57
N ASN A 37 -8.98 12.45 -0.45
CA ASN A 37 -7.91 12.39 -1.41
C ASN A 37 -7.85 10.98 -1.98
N GLU A 38 -8.73 10.74 -2.94
CA GLU A 38 -8.89 9.43 -3.57
C GLU A 38 -7.61 8.96 -4.26
N GLU A 39 -6.89 9.89 -4.87
CA GLU A 39 -5.63 9.57 -5.54
C GLU A 39 -4.57 9.14 -4.54
N LEU A 40 -4.45 9.85 -3.42
CA LEU A 40 -3.51 9.51 -2.36
C LEU A 40 -3.80 8.12 -1.79
N PHE A 41 -5.07 7.84 -1.54
CA PHE A 41 -5.51 6.54 -1.03
C PHE A 41 -5.23 5.42 -2.04
N LYS A 42 -5.53 5.68 -3.31
CA LYS A 42 -5.26 4.73 -4.39
C LYS A 42 -3.77 4.39 -4.49
N ILE A 43 -2.92 5.40 -4.45
CA ILE A 43 -1.47 5.22 -4.50
C ILE A 43 -0.98 4.43 -3.28
N ALA A 44 -1.43 4.80 -2.08
CA ALA A 44 -1.09 4.08 -0.85
C ALA A 44 -1.48 2.60 -0.95
N LYS A 45 -2.67 2.32 -1.44
CA LYS A 45 -3.17 0.95 -1.59
C LYS A 45 -2.32 0.14 -2.58
N ASN A 46 -1.97 0.73 -3.72
CA ASN A 46 -1.18 0.04 -4.73
C ASN A 46 0.27 -0.18 -4.28
N PHE A 47 0.87 0.80 -3.63
CA PHE A 47 2.24 0.68 -3.15
C PHE A 47 2.35 -0.22 -1.92
N ALA A 48 1.27 -0.40 -1.18
CA ALA A 48 1.21 -1.34 -0.05
C ALA A 48 1.24 -2.82 -0.49
N LEU A 49 1.06 -3.10 -1.78
CA LEU A 49 1.17 -4.48 -2.29
C LEU A 49 2.54 -5.10 -2.05
N VAL A 50 3.55 -4.27 -1.91
CA VAL A 50 4.92 -4.74 -1.70
C VAL A 50 5.40 -4.35 -0.31
N TYR A 51 6.33 -5.11 0.23
CA TYR A 51 6.89 -4.86 1.56
C TYR A 51 7.73 -3.58 1.58
N SER A 52 8.49 -3.34 0.54
CA SER A 52 9.27 -2.13 0.35
C SER A 52 9.47 -1.86 -1.15
N PHE A 53 9.77 -0.63 -1.49
CA PHE A 53 9.94 -0.22 -2.88
C PHE A 53 10.94 0.95 -2.97
N ASN A 54 11.49 1.13 -4.17
CA ASN A 54 12.39 2.25 -4.50
C ASN A 54 11.59 3.30 -5.27
N ILE A 55 11.75 4.57 -4.93
CA ILE A 55 11.13 5.68 -5.69
C ILE A 55 12.18 6.60 -6.33
N GLU A 56 13.45 6.22 -6.29
CA GLU A 56 14.54 7.03 -6.82
C GLU A 56 15.11 6.46 -8.12
N ASP A 57 14.45 5.45 -8.67
CA ASP A 57 14.90 4.73 -9.86
C ASP A 57 14.08 5.05 -11.13
N SER A 58 13.35 6.16 -11.12
CA SER A 58 12.52 6.55 -12.27
C SER A 58 13.34 6.65 -13.54
N GLY A 59 12.83 6.06 -14.63
CA GLY A 59 13.49 6.05 -15.92
C GLY A 59 14.61 5.02 -16.06
N GLU A 60 14.96 4.33 -15.00
CA GLU A 60 15.94 3.25 -15.04
C GLU A 60 15.31 1.96 -15.58
N GLU A 61 16.14 1.07 -16.10
CA GLU A 61 15.70 -0.25 -16.48
C GLU A 61 15.21 -1.01 -15.24
N ASN A 62 14.04 -1.67 -15.34
CA ASN A 62 13.41 -2.36 -14.23
C ASN A 62 13.07 -1.46 -13.02
N SER A 63 12.71 -0.21 -13.30
CA SER A 63 12.31 0.74 -12.27
C SER A 63 11.09 0.24 -11.49
N GLU A 64 11.24 0.14 -10.17
CA GLU A 64 10.15 -0.23 -9.27
C GLU A 64 9.10 0.87 -9.20
N LEU A 65 9.55 2.13 -9.15
CA LEU A 65 8.66 3.28 -9.16
C LEU A 65 7.79 3.30 -10.41
N ASP A 66 8.40 3.17 -11.57
CA ASP A 66 7.67 3.22 -12.84
C ASP A 66 6.68 2.07 -12.94
N PHE A 67 7.08 0.87 -12.50
CA PHE A 67 6.19 -0.28 -12.49
C PHE A 67 4.96 -0.05 -11.59
N LEU A 68 5.18 0.36 -10.35
CA LEU A 68 4.08 0.58 -9.39
C LEU A 68 3.19 1.76 -9.80
N SER A 69 3.79 2.81 -10.37
CA SER A 69 3.04 3.96 -10.87
C SER A 69 2.13 3.55 -12.02
N ASN A 70 2.65 2.78 -12.98
CA ASN A 70 1.85 2.26 -14.09
C ASN A 70 0.73 1.36 -13.60
N PHE A 71 1.01 0.52 -12.61
CA PHE A 71 0.00 -0.34 -12.02
C PHE A 71 -1.10 0.48 -11.34
N ALA A 72 -0.74 1.56 -10.64
CA ALA A 72 -1.67 2.47 -10.00
C ALA A 72 -2.34 3.43 -11.00
N ARG A 73 -1.92 3.41 -12.27
CA ARG A 73 -2.42 4.29 -13.35
C ARG A 73 -2.20 5.77 -13.06
N VAL A 74 -1.02 6.09 -12.56
CA VAL A 74 -0.57 7.47 -12.34
C VAL A 74 0.82 7.63 -12.95
N ASP A 75 1.23 8.87 -13.20
CA ASP A 75 2.61 9.11 -13.61
C ASP A 75 3.55 9.03 -12.41
N SER A 76 4.84 8.86 -12.70
CA SER A 76 5.85 8.68 -11.66
C SER A 76 6.01 9.91 -10.77
N ASP A 77 5.87 11.09 -11.31
CA ASP A 77 5.97 12.33 -10.52
C ASP A 77 4.81 12.45 -9.53
N THR A 78 3.60 12.12 -9.97
CA THR A 78 2.42 12.09 -9.09
C THR A 78 2.61 11.07 -7.97
N ALA A 79 3.17 9.90 -8.29
CA ALA A 79 3.46 8.87 -7.29
C ALA A 79 4.49 9.36 -6.27
N ILE A 80 5.56 10.01 -6.70
CA ILE A 80 6.57 10.57 -5.80
C ILE A 80 5.95 11.59 -4.85
N GLU A 81 5.16 12.51 -5.37
CA GLU A 81 4.49 13.53 -4.55
C GLU A 81 3.58 12.88 -3.49
N ALA A 82 2.82 11.87 -3.89
CA ALA A 82 1.93 11.16 -2.98
C ALA A 82 2.72 10.42 -1.88
N ILE A 83 3.81 9.75 -2.25
CA ILE A 83 4.65 9.03 -1.28
C ILE A 83 5.30 10.01 -0.29
N GLU A 84 5.78 11.16 -0.76
CA GLU A 84 6.34 12.18 0.13
C GLU A 84 5.28 12.77 1.06
N MET A 85 4.05 12.95 0.58
CA MET A 85 2.95 13.39 1.42
C MET A 85 2.60 12.33 2.48
N LEU A 86 2.55 11.05 2.11
CA LEU A 86 2.32 9.96 3.06
C LEU A 86 3.44 9.88 4.10
N LYS A 87 4.68 10.15 3.68
CA LYS A 87 5.81 10.22 4.59
C LYS A 87 5.64 11.34 5.62
N SER A 88 5.14 12.50 5.19
CA SER A 88 4.86 13.62 6.10
C SER A 88 3.76 13.30 7.12
N LYS A 89 2.91 12.32 6.82
CA LYS A 89 1.85 11.83 7.71
C LYS A 89 2.30 10.60 8.53
N ASP A 90 3.57 10.23 8.46
CA ASP A 90 4.14 9.06 9.13
C ASP A 90 3.54 7.72 8.66
N ILE A 91 2.97 7.69 7.47
CA ILE A 91 2.45 6.46 6.86
C ILE A 91 3.49 5.78 5.98
N VAL A 92 4.50 6.53 5.53
CA VAL A 92 5.64 5.97 4.78
C VAL A 92 6.91 6.19 5.58
N GLN A 93 7.71 5.13 5.69
CA GLN A 93 9.06 5.18 6.27
C GLN A 93 10.08 5.14 5.14
N GLN A 94 11.14 5.93 5.31
CA GLN A 94 12.27 5.92 4.39
C GLN A 94 13.52 5.36 5.07
N ARG A 95 14.23 4.49 4.34
CA ARG A 95 15.57 4.02 4.71
C ARG A 95 16.45 4.03 3.45
N GLY A 96 17.32 5.05 3.34
CA GLY A 96 18.07 5.25 2.10
C GLY A 96 17.12 5.47 0.93
N VAL A 97 17.27 4.68 -0.12
CA VAL A 97 16.40 4.73 -1.30
C VAL A 97 15.08 3.98 -1.11
N TRP A 98 14.98 3.18 -0.04
CA TRP A 98 13.83 2.31 0.19
C TRP A 98 12.71 3.04 0.93
N ARG A 99 11.48 2.75 0.51
CA ARG A 99 10.26 3.23 1.15
C ARG A 99 9.37 2.05 1.50
N ALA A 100 8.58 2.20 2.55
CA ALA A 100 7.59 1.18 2.94
C ALA A 100 6.36 1.86 3.54
N ILE A 101 5.18 1.34 3.23
CA ILE A 101 3.95 1.75 3.91
C ILE A 101 3.96 1.11 5.29
N LEU A 102 3.80 1.90 6.32
CA LEU A 102 3.83 1.46 7.72
C LEU A 102 2.69 2.09 8.53
N PRO A 103 2.31 1.47 9.64
CA PRO A 103 2.77 0.17 10.13
C PRO A 103 2.28 -0.99 9.25
N HIS A 104 2.86 -2.15 9.48
CA HIS A 104 2.53 -3.34 8.65
C HIS A 104 1.04 -3.69 8.69
N ALA A 105 0.36 -3.46 9.80
CA ALA A 105 -1.09 -3.70 9.91
C ALA A 105 -1.86 -2.87 8.88
N LEU A 106 -1.52 -1.60 8.71
CA LEU A 106 -2.13 -0.74 7.69
C LEU A 106 -1.79 -1.23 6.29
N ALA A 107 -0.52 -1.49 6.02
CA ALA A 107 -0.08 -1.96 4.71
C ALA A 107 -0.75 -3.29 4.34
N ASN A 108 -0.83 -4.21 5.28
CA ASN A 108 -1.50 -5.49 5.06
C ASN A 108 -2.99 -5.31 4.76
N HIS A 109 -3.65 -4.42 5.49
CA HIS A 109 -5.07 -4.11 5.27
C HIS A 109 -5.30 -3.54 3.85
N LEU A 110 -4.50 -2.57 3.44
CA LEU A 110 -4.61 -1.94 2.12
C LEU A 110 -4.33 -2.94 1.01
N ALA A 111 -3.28 -3.74 1.16
CA ALA A 111 -2.91 -4.77 0.19
C ALA A 111 -4.01 -5.84 0.07
N LYS A 112 -4.56 -6.28 1.20
CA LYS A 112 -5.63 -7.27 1.22
C LYS A 112 -6.88 -6.78 0.49
N GLU A 113 -7.27 -5.53 0.70
CA GLU A 113 -8.38 -4.92 -0.02
C GLU A 113 -8.15 -4.93 -1.53
N LEU A 114 -6.96 -4.53 -1.96
CA LEU A 114 -6.64 -4.49 -3.39
C LEU A 114 -6.60 -5.90 -4.00
N ILE A 115 -5.97 -6.84 -3.32
CA ILE A 115 -5.87 -8.23 -3.78
C ILE A 115 -7.26 -8.85 -3.92
N SER A 116 -8.17 -8.56 -2.99
CA SER A 116 -9.53 -9.11 -3.04
C SER A 116 -10.32 -8.68 -4.28
N THR A 117 -9.93 -7.57 -4.92
CA THR A 117 -10.56 -7.10 -6.15
C THR A 117 -9.95 -7.70 -7.42
N LYS A 118 -8.86 -8.47 -7.31
CA LYS A 118 -8.13 -9.02 -8.46
C LYS A 118 -8.41 -10.51 -8.63
N LEU A 119 -8.39 -10.95 -9.88
CA LEU A 119 -8.45 -12.37 -10.19
C LEU A 119 -7.07 -13.01 -10.02
N VAL A 120 -7.05 -14.31 -9.74
CA VAL A 120 -5.80 -15.08 -9.59
C VAL A 120 -4.90 -14.91 -10.82
N ASN A 121 -5.47 -14.95 -12.02
CA ASN A 121 -4.71 -14.78 -13.26
C ASN A 121 -4.09 -13.39 -13.37
N GLN A 122 -4.80 -12.36 -12.88
CA GLN A 122 -4.27 -10.99 -12.86
C GLN A 122 -3.08 -10.88 -11.89
N LEU A 123 -3.19 -11.52 -10.73
CA LEU A 123 -2.11 -11.53 -9.73
C LEU A 123 -0.91 -12.32 -10.23
N ASP A 124 -1.12 -13.42 -10.93
CA ASP A 124 -0.05 -14.20 -11.53
C ASP A 124 0.71 -13.40 -12.60
N LYS A 125 -0.03 -12.76 -13.50
CA LYS A 125 0.57 -11.89 -14.53
C LYS A 125 1.33 -10.73 -13.91
N LEU A 126 0.76 -10.11 -12.88
CA LEU A 126 1.41 -9.02 -12.14
C LEU A 126 2.74 -9.49 -11.55
N THR A 127 2.72 -10.62 -10.88
CA THR A 127 3.91 -11.19 -10.25
C THR A 127 5.01 -11.43 -11.28
N LYS A 128 4.66 -12.03 -12.41
CA LYS A 128 5.63 -12.37 -13.48
C LYS A 128 6.20 -11.15 -14.18
N SER A 129 5.46 -10.03 -14.20
CA SER A 129 5.91 -8.80 -14.85
C SER A 129 6.72 -7.88 -13.95
N MET A 130 6.76 -8.14 -12.65
CA MET A 130 7.50 -7.30 -11.70
C MET A 130 9.01 -7.43 -11.87
N PRO A 131 9.76 -6.33 -11.68
CA PRO A 131 11.21 -6.42 -11.47
C PRO A 131 11.53 -7.43 -10.36
N GLU A 132 12.64 -8.13 -10.48
CA GLU A 132 12.97 -9.26 -9.60
C GLU A 132 12.93 -8.91 -8.11
N ARG A 133 13.56 -7.80 -7.73
CA ARG A 133 13.56 -7.40 -6.32
C ARG A 133 12.15 -7.06 -5.83
N LEU A 134 11.39 -6.37 -6.68
CA LEU A 134 10.01 -6.01 -6.36
C LEU A 134 9.14 -7.26 -6.22
N GLN A 135 9.36 -8.25 -7.08
CA GLN A 135 8.68 -9.53 -7.00
C GLN A 135 8.90 -10.21 -5.64
N ARG A 136 10.15 -10.23 -5.16
CA ARG A 136 10.45 -10.77 -3.83
C ARG A 136 9.73 -9.99 -2.72
N SER A 137 9.66 -8.66 -2.87
CA SER A 137 8.96 -7.79 -1.92
C SER A 137 7.45 -8.04 -1.93
N PHE A 138 6.87 -8.29 -3.10
CA PHE A 138 5.47 -8.67 -3.23
C PHE A 138 5.18 -10.03 -2.59
N ILE A 139 6.01 -11.03 -2.86
CA ILE A 139 5.88 -12.35 -2.26
C ILE A 139 5.97 -12.27 -0.74
N LYS A 140 6.87 -11.45 -0.21
CA LYS A 140 6.96 -11.21 1.24
C LYS A 140 5.66 -10.64 1.80
N ARG A 141 5.03 -9.71 1.09
CA ARG A 141 3.72 -9.18 1.51
C ARG A 141 2.65 -10.25 1.47
N LEU A 142 2.62 -11.06 0.41
CA LEU A 142 1.64 -12.13 0.27
C LEU A 142 1.74 -13.17 1.38
N SER A 143 2.92 -13.37 1.97
CA SER A 143 3.10 -14.33 3.05
C SER A 143 2.27 -14.03 4.29
N TYR A 144 1.81 -12.79 4.45
CA TYR A 144 0.92 -12.41 5.53
C TYR A 144 -0.56 -12.79 5.27
N PHE A 145 -0.87 -13.25 4.06
CA PHE A 145 -2.23 -13.59 3.63
C PHE A 145 -2.37 -15.05 3.24
N HIS A 146 -1.56 -15.92 3.79
CA HIS A 146 -1.54 -17.35 3.43
C HIS A 146 -2.87 -18.07 3.68
N ASP A 147 -3.73 -17.48 4.51
CA ASP A 147 -5.07 -17.98 4.82
C ASP A 147 -6.11 -17.65 3.73
N LEU A 148 -5.81 -16.71 2.82
CA LEU A 148 -6.73 -16.34 1.74
C LEU A 148 -6.72 -17.39 0.64
N PRO A 149 -7.91 -17.87 0.19
CA PRO A 149 -7.99 -18.84 -0.91
C PRO A 149 -7.27 -18.41 -2.19
N LYS A 150 -7.37 -17.12 -2.57
CA LYS A 150 -6.68 -16.59 -3.75
C LYS A 150 -5.17 -16.73 -3.67
N ILE A 151 -4.59 -16.56 -2.49
CA ILE A 151 -3.15 -16.69 -2.30
C ILE A 151 -2.73 -18.15 -2.39
N LYS A 152 -3.53 -19.07 -1.84
CA LYS A 152 -3.29 -20.51 -1.99
C LYS A 152 -3.32 -20.92 -3.46
N ASP A 153 -4.30 -20.41 -4.21
CA ASP A 153 -4.41 -20.68 -5.65
C ASP A 153 -3.22 -20.12 -6.41
N LEU A 154 -2.76 -18.91 -6.06
CA LEU A 154 -1.61 -18.29 -6.70
C LEU A 154 -0.33 -19.09 -6.49
N VAL A 155 -0.13 -19.64 -5.29
CA VAL A 155 1.06 -20.44 -4.95
C VAL A 155 1.07 -21.76 -5.71
N THR A 156 -0.09 -22.29 -6.09
CA THR A 156 -0.21 -23.58 -6.83
C THR A 156 -0.08 -23.39 -8.34
N LEU A 157 -0.06 -22.17 -8.83
CA LEU A 157 0.20 -21.90 -10.23
C LEU A 157 1.69 -22.04 -10.55
#